data_91d09c1b43f742cbddf0418ed87dd92e
#
_entry.id   91d09c1b43f742cbddf0418ed87dd92e
#
_cell.length_a   1.000
_cell.length_b   1.000
_cell.length_c   1.000
_cell.angle_alpha   90.00
_cell.angle_beta   90.00
_cell.angle_gamma   90.00
#
_symmetry.space_group_name_H-M   'P 1'
#
loop_
_entity.id
_entity.type
_entity.pdbx_description
1 polymer ?
#
loop_
_entity_poly.entity_id
_entity_poly.type
_entity_poly.pdbx_seq_one_letter_code
_entity_poly.pdbx_strand_id
1 'polypeptide(L)'
;IHGVYMTVVDRFSGNRFGASFGHFQQEGFDFAEQGDSLVFIDRADLGVLGCGRVEEVNHVNENYYIIRTGFDLSAIPDSVHIAVGNRAADADVEISECTVRYNRARSFLLSTPGDVCVENSDLSSMMAGIRICGDANYWFESGRTRNVVIRNNRFGTMATGGRSPQAVLQIDPVISHDARSGGTPYHGCIRFEGNLVESFDNQLIYALSVDSLVISRNRFVDSR
;
A
#
# COMPACT_ATOMS: atom_id res chain seq x y z
N ILE A 1 -1.70 -7.71 -2.64
CA ILE A 1 -0.91 -7.30 -3.82
C ILE A 1 -0.26 -5.97 -3.47
N HIS A 2 1.03 -6.01 -3.20
CA HIS A 2 1.84 -4.87 -2.78
C HIS A 2 3.32 -5.16 -3.06
N GLY A 3 4.13 -4.12 -3.16
CA GLY A 3 5.58 -4.22 -3.12
C GLY A 3 6.10 -4.26 -1.68
N VAL A 4 7.40 -4.08 -1.53
CA VAL A 4 8.10 -4.13 -0.24
C VAL A 4 8.89 -2.85 -0.02
N TYR A 5 8.90 -2.35 1.21
CA TYR A 5 9.83 -1.32 1.65
C TYR A 5 11.00 -1.94 2.42
N MET A 6 12.22 -1.51 2.11
CA MET A 6 13.37 -1.64 3.02
C MET A 6 13.56 -0.35 3.82
N THR A 7 14.19 -0.45 4.98
CA THR A 7 14.59 0.70 5.79
C THR A 7 16.03 1.06 5.49
N VAL A 8 16.32 2.34 5.26
CA VAL A 8 17.70 2.84 5.21
C VAL A 8 18.23 2.86 6.66
N VAL A 9 19.24 2.04 6.95
CA VAL A 9 19.81 1.87 8.29
C VAL A 9 21.21 2.48 8.41
N ASP A 10 21.94 2.58 7.31
CA ASP A 10 23.27 3.18 7.25
C ASP A 10 23.35 4.20 6.11
N ARG A 11 24.06 5.29 6.32
CA ARG A 11 24.41 6.29 5.30
C ARG A 11 25.93 6.37 5.20
N PHE A 12 26.54 5.78 4.17
CA PHE A 12 28.00 5.76 3.99
C PHE A 12 28.52 7.01 3.27
N SER A 13 27.75 7.52 2.32
CA SER A 13 27.97 8.77 1.60
C SER A 13 26.62 9.28 1.10
N GLY A 14 26.59 10.44 0.46
CA GLY A 14 25.34 11.04 -0.01
C GLY A 14 24.48 10.11 -0.86
N ASN A 15 25.09 9.28 -1.70
CA ASN A 15 24.37 8.41 -2.63
C ASN A 15 24.61 6.90 -2.39
N ARG A 16 25.29 6.53 -1.31
CA ARG A 16 25.56 5.12 -0.93
C ARG A 16 25.06 4.84 0.46
N PHE A 17 24.20 3.87 0.60
CA PHE A 17 23.50 3.54 1.85
C PHE A 17 23.36 2.04 2.06
N GLY A 18 23.15 1.65 3.31
CA GLY A 18 22.72 0.32 3.72
C GLY A 18 21.23 0.28 3.96
N ALA A 19 20.58 -0.75 3.46
CA ALA A 19 19.15 -0.97 3.65
C ALA A 19 18.87 -2.38 4.17
N SER A 20 17.88 -2.48 5.05
CA SER A 20 17.44 -3.74 5.66
C SER A 20 15.96 -3.93 5.48
N PHE A 21 15.52 -5.18 5.31
CA PHE A 21 14.10 -5.49 5.41
C PHE A 21 13.58 -5.19 6.82
N GLY A 22 12.37 -4.63 6.87
CA GLY A 22 11.75 -4.25 8.14
C GLY A 22 10.93 -5.37 8.79
N HIS A 23 10.63 -6.44 8.04
CA HIS A 23 9.81 -7.54 8.51
C HIS A 23 10.41 -8.89 8.08
N PHE A 24 10.50 -9.83 9.01
CA PHE A 24 11.16 -11.14 8.80
C PHE A 24 10.59 -11.97 7.64
N GLN A 25 9.32 -11.79 7.30
CA GLN A 25 8.69 -12.49 6.15
C GLN A 25 9.19 -11.99 4.78
N GLN A 26 9.96 -10.90 4.76
CA GLN A 26 10.50 -10.31 3.55
C GLN A 26 11.98 -10.65 3.33
N GLU A 27 12.64 -11.24 4.34
CA GLU A 27 14.01 -11.67 4.24
C GLU A 27 14.19 -12.69 3.11
N GLY A 28 15.27 -12.53 2.34
CA GLY A 28 15.56 -13.40 1.20
C GLY A 28 14.87 -13.00 -0.11
N PHE A 29 14.05 -11.95 -0.15
CA PHE A 29 13.53 -11.43 -1.42
C PHE A 29 14.63 -10.67 -2.18
N ASP A 30 14.66 -10.82 -3.49
CA ASP A 30 15.45 -9.95 -4.36
C ASP A 30 14.81 -8.59 -4.41
N PHE A 31 15.45 -7.61 -3.76
CA PHE A 31 14.88 -6.27 -3.62
C PHE A 31 15.14 -5.38 -4.82
N ALA A 32 16.37 -5.36 -5.34
CA ALA A 32 16.75 -4.46 -6.42
C ALA A 32 17.94 -4.99 -7.20
N GLU A 33 18.00 -4.63 -8.48
CA GLU A 33 19.14 -4.86 -9.36
C GLU A 33 19.62 -3.54 -9.98
N GLN A 34 20.82 -3.60 -10.58
CA GLN A 34 21.38 -2.43 -11.27
C GLN A 34 20.46 -1.96 -12.39
N GLY A 35 20.14 -0.69 -12.38
CA GLY A 35 19.26 -0.06 -13.37
C GLY A 35 17.85 0.15 -12.88
N ASP A 36 17.44 -0.47 -11.79
CA ASP A 36 16.13 -0.23 -11.17
C ASP A 36 15.95 1.21 -10.70
N SER A 37 14.70 1.64 -10.59
CA SER A 37 14.34 2.93 -10.03
C SER A 37 13.82 2.77 -8.61
N LEU A 38 14.53 3.34 -7.64
CA LEU A 38 14.10 3.37 -6.25
C LEU A 38 13.41 4.68 -5.91
N VAL A 39 12.40 4.59 -5.05
CA VAL A 39 11.72 5.72 -4.41
C VAL A 39 12.08 5.76 -2.92
N PHE A 40 12.49 6.92 -2.44
CA PHE A 40 12.78 7.19 -1.04
C PHE A 40 11.61 7.92 -0.43
N ILE A 41 11.15 7.46 0.73
CA ILE A 41 10.00 8.03 1.43
C ILE A 41 10.33 8.30 2.90
N ASP A 42 9.70 9.32 3.47
CA ASP A 42 9.64 9.51 4.91
C ASP A 42 8.69 8.49 5.52
N ARG A 43 9.13 7.73 6.51
CA ARG A 43 8.32 6.73 7.19
C ARG A 43 7.19 7.33 8.05
N ALA A 44 7.29 8.61 8.41
CA ALA A 44 6.28 9.26 9.26
C ALA A 44 4.98 9.55 8.51
N ASP A 45 5.08 10.00 7.24
CA ASP A 45 3.95 10.45 6.45
C ASP A 45 3.81 9.75 5.09
N LEU A 46 4.76 8.86 4.76
CA LEU A 46 4.91 8.18 3.48
C LEU A 46 5.13 9.16 2.31
N GLY A 47 5.56 10.39 2.61
CA GLY A 47 5.90 11.42 1.63
C GLY A 47 7.13 11.04 0.82
N VAL A 48 7.13 11.35 -0.47
CA VAL A 48 8.25 11.10 -1.36
C VAL A 48 9.36 12.12 -1.10
N LEU A 49 10.52 11.65 -0.71
CA LEU A 49 11.74 12.45 -0.52
C LEU A 49 12.53 12.60 -1.83
N GLY A 50 12.46 11.59 -2.69
CA GLY A 50 13.13 11.59 -3.97
C GLY A 50 13.13 10.23 -4.65
N CYS A 51 13.75 10.17 -5.84
CA CYS A 51 13.91 8.94 -6.60
C CYS A 51 15.34 8.86 -7.14
N GLY A 52 15.87 7.65 -7.26
CA GLY A 52 17.19 7.43 -7.83
C GLY A 52 17.28 6.11 -8.57
N ARG A 53 18.09 6.10 -9.64
CA ARG A 53 18.39 4.86 -10.35
C ARG A 53 19.50 4.12 -9.62
N VAL A 54 19.38 2.80 -9.49
CA VAL A 54 20.41 1.94 -8.91
C VAL A 54 21.61 1.89 -9.85
N GLU A 55 22.75 2.32 -9.36
CA GLU A 55 24.03 2.28 -10.06
C GLU A 55 24.83 1.02 -9.67
N GLU A 56 24.71 0.63 -8.41
CA GLU A 56 25.39 -0.54 -7.85
C GLU A 56 24.57 -1.12 -6.72
N VAL A 57 24.49 -2.44 -6.65
CA VAL A 57 23.87 -3.17 -5.55
C VAL A 57 24.78 -4.31 -5.11
N ASN A 58 24.97 -4.43 -3.81
CA ASN A 58 25.67 -5.54 -3.16
C ASN A 58 24.72 -6.18 -2.14
N HIS A 59 24.29 -7.39 -2.44
CA HIS A 59 23.49 -8.24 -1.55
C HIS A 59 24.44 -8.89 -0.52
N VAL A 60 24.50 -8.33 0.68
CA VAL A 60 25.43 -8.78 1.73
C VAL A 60 24.96 -10.05 2.41
N ASN A 61 23.65 -10.12 2.71
CA ASN A 61 22.98 -11.30 3.25
C ASN A 61 21.45 -11.21 3.01
N GLU A 62 20.70 -12.19 3.44
CA GLU A 62 19.25 -12.31 3.23
C GLU A 62 18.43 -11.08 3.70
N ASN A 63 18.98 -10.24 4.56
CA ASN A 63 18.29 -9.09 5.11
C ASN A 63 18.93 -7.74 4.75
N TYR A 64 20.18 -7.70 4.32
CA TYR A 64 20.94 -6.44 4.23
C TYR A 64 21.58 -6.24 2.86
N TYR A 65 21.34 -5.06 2.29
CA TYR A 65 21.88 -4.61 1.02
C TYR A 65 22.69 -3.34 1.18
N ILE A 66 23.78 -3.20 0.43
CA ILE A 66 24.47 -1.93 0.23
C ILE A 66 24.19 -1.48 -1.19
N ILE A 67 23.58 -0.29 -1.32
CA ILE A 67 23.09 0.22 -2.59
C ILE A 67 23.71 1.60 -2.85
N ARG A 68 24.09 1.86 -4.10
CA ARG A 68 24.45 3.18 -4.61
C ARG A 68 23.45 3.60 -5.70
N THR A 69 22.96 4.84 -5.60
CA THR A 69 21.97 5.38 -6.53
C THR A 69 22.37 6.77 -7.01
N GLY A 70 21.70 7.24 -8.07
CA GLY A 70 21.84 8.63 -8.51
C GLY A 70 21.18 9.68 -7.61
N PHE A 71 20.49 9.26 -6.52
CA PHE A 71 19.84 10.18 -5.57
C PHE A 71 20.74 10.44 -4.36
N ASP A 72 20.92 11.72 -4.01
CA ASP A 72 21.75 12.14 -2.88
C ASP A 72 20.89 12.33 -1.62
N LEU A 73 21.18 11.52 -0.59
CA LEU A 73 20.52 11.57 0.71
C LEU A 73 21.10 12.65 1.66
N SER A 74 22.20 13.34 1.28
CA SER A 74 22.90 14.29 2.16
C SER A 74 22.03 15.47 2.58
N ALA A 75 21.08 15.87 1.75
CA ALA A 75 20.17 16.97 2.06
C ALA A 75 19.04 16.58 3.03
N ILE A 76 18.89 15.28 3.31
CA ILE A 76 17.83 14.78 4.20
C ILE A 76 18.38 14.72 5.62
N PRO A 77 17.78 15.40 6.59
CA PRO A 77 18.23 15.37 7.99
C PRO A 77 18.29 13.93 8.55
N ASP A 78 19.23 13.68 9.46
CA ASP A 78 19.39 12.36 10.09
C ASP A 78 18.19 11.96 10.98
N SER A 79 17.38 12.94 11.39
CA SER A 79 16.14 12.72 12.13
C SER A 79 15.02 12.12 11.28
N VAL A 80 15.14 12.16 9.95
CA VAL A 80 14.16 11.59 9.03
C VAL A 80 14.46 10.10 8.83
N HIS A 81 13.51 9.26 9.22
CA HIS A 81 13.57 7.81 9.00
C HIS A 81 13.11 7.49 7.58
N ILE A 82 14.02 6.95 6.79
CA ILE A 82 13.79 6.71 5.35
C ILE A 82 13.43 5.24 5.12
N ALA A 83 12.37 5.02 4.35
CA ALA A 83 12.14 3.74 3.68
C ALA A 83 12.39 3.89 2.17
N VAL A 84 12.76 2.78 1.55
CA VAL A 84 13.03 2.72 0.11
C VAL A 84 12.21 1.60 -0.53
N GLY A 85 11.51 1.92 -1.61
CA GLY A 85 10.74 0.98 -2.42
C GLY A 85 11.31 0.87 -3.83
N ASN A 86 11.17 -0.30 -4.44
CA ASN A 86 11.59 -0.51 -5.83
C ASN A 86 10.39 -0.32 -6.77
N ARG A 87 10.49 0.65 -7.68
CA ARG A 87 9.45 0.95 -8.68
C ARG A 87 9.42 -0.05 -9.84
N ALA A 88 10.48 -0.84 -10.04
CA ALA A 88 10.47 -1.90 -11.03
C ALA A 88 9.47 -3.03 -10.68
N ALA A 89 9.10 -3.13 -9.39
CA ALA A 89 8.09 -4.06 -8.89
C ALA A 89 6.65 -3.50 -8.94
N ASP A 90 6.44 -2.26 -9.40
CA ASP A 90 5.11 -1.67 -9.54
C ASP A 90 4.33 -2.40 -10.64
N ALA A 91 3.13 -2.87 -10.32
CA ALA A 91 2.30 -3.67 -11.24
C ALA A 91 0.90 -3.07 -11.41
N ASP A 92 0.39 -3.14 -12.63
CA ASP A 92 -1.04 -3.01 -12.87
C ASP A 92 -1.75 -4.30 -12.42
N VAL A 93 -2.98 -4.16 -11.92
CA VAL A 93 -3.73 -5.28 -11.34
C VAL A 93 -5.14 -5.31 -11.91
N GLU A 94 -5.49 -6.42 -12.51
CA GLU A 94 -6.86 -6.70 -12.93
C GLU A 94 -7.38 -7.95 -12.20
N ILE A 95 -8.51 -7.80 -11.51
CA ILE A 95 -9.21 -8.88 -10.81
C ILE A 95 -10.64 -8.85 -11.29
N SER A 96 -11.04 -9.87 -12.03
CA SER A 96 -12.38 -9.97 -12.59
C SER A 96 -12.97 -11.36 -12.43
N GLU A 97 -14.30 -11.44 -12.31
CA GLU A 97 -15.07 -12.68 -12.26
C GLU A 97 -14.60 -13.67 -11.17
N CYS A 98 -14.07 -13.14 -10.06
CA CYS A 98 -13.55 -13.94 -8.97
C CYS A 98 -14.60 -14.18 -7.88
N THR A 99 -14.47 -15.31 -7.18
CA THR A 99 -15.20 -15.58 -5.93
C THR A 99 -14.21 -15.73 -4.80
N VAL A 100 -14.29 -14.83 -3.82
CA VAL A 100 -13.46 -14.83 -2.61
C VAL A 100 -14.35 -14.92 -1.38
N ARG A 101 -14.27 -16.04 -0.66
CA ARG A 101 -15.14 -16.32 0.49
C ARG A 101 -14.37 -16.96 1.64
N TYR A 102 -14.93 -16.83 2.84
CA TYR A 102 -14.45 -17.48 4.08
C TYR A 102 -13.05 -17.03 4.51
N ASN A 103 -12.58 -15.90 4.02
CA ASN A 103 -11.33 -15.33 4.50
C ASN A 103 -11.50 -14.78 5.91
N ARG A 104 -10.61 -15.19 6.81
CA ARG A 104 -10.58 -14.63 8.16
C ARG A 104 -10.11 -13.17 8.16
N ALA A 105 -9.21 -12.83 7.25
CA ALA A 105 -8.74 -11.46 7.04
C ALA A 105 -9.64 -10.73 6.03
N ARG A 106 -9.09 -9.93 5.17
CA ARG A 106 -9.74 -9.19 4.10
C ARG A 106 -9.82 -10.00 2.80
N SER A 107 -10.77 -9.66 1.91
CA SER A 107 -10.80 -10.31 0.59
C SER A 107 -9.59 -9.92 -0.24
N PHE A 108 -9.25 -8.62 -0.30
CA PHE A 108 -8.03 -8.13 -0.94
C PHE A 108 -7.32 -7.07 -0.10
N LEU A 109 -5.98 -7.08 -0.19
CA LEU A 109 -5.10 -6.01 0.22
C LEU A 109 -4.40 -5.48 -1.03
N LEU A 110 -4.61 -4.20 -1.33
CA LEU A 110 -4.11 -3.55 -2.54
C LEU A 110 -3.22 -2.37 -2.16
N SER A 111 -2.02 -2.35 -2.69
CA SER A 111 -1.05 -1.29 -2.43
C SER A 111 -0.03 -1.28 -3.57
N THR A 112 -0.41 -0.76 -4.73
CA THR A 112 0.45 -0.63 -5.91
C THR A 112 0.26 0.71 -6.59
N PRO A 113 1.32 1.34 -7.11
CA PRO A 113 1.23 2.56 -7.92
C PRO A 113 0.69 2.35 -9.32
N GLY A 114 0.54 1.11 -9.78
CA GLY A 114 -0.10 0.77 -11.03
C GLY A 114 -1.60 1.06 -11.05
N ASP A 115 -2.23 0.87 -12.18
CA ASP A 115 -3.68 0.92 -12.31
C ASP A 115 -4.31 -0.36 -11.74
N VAL A 116 -5.34 -0.21 -10.93
CA VAL A 116 -6.04 -1.34 -10.30
C VAL A 116 -7.50 -1.36 -10.72
N CYS A 117 -7.95 -2.50 -11.21
CA CYS A 117 -9.37 -2.77 -11.48
C CYS A 117 -9.82 -4.04 -10.75
N VAL A 118 -10.88 -3.92 -9.93
CA VAL A 118 -11.56 -5.07 -9.30
C VAL A 118 -13.01 -5.03 -9.72
N GLU A 119 -13.44 -6.03 -10.50
CA GLU A 119 -14.78 -5.99 -11.05
C GLU A 119 -15.47 -7.36 -11.13
N ASN A 120 -16.81 -7.32 -11.24
CA ASN A 120 -17.66 -8.49 -11.53
C ASN A 120 -17.40 -9.68 -10.59
N SER A 121 -17.01 -9.41 -9.34
CA SER A 121 -16.57 -10.42 -8.39
C SER A 121 -17.49 -10.51 -7.18
N ASP A 122 -17.55 -11.71 -6.56
CA ASP A 122 -18.31 -11.99 -5.33
C ASP A 122 -17.34 -12.12 -4.15
N LEU A 123 -17.41 -11.16 -3.24
CA LEU A 123 -16.44 -10.97 -2.17
C LEU A 123 -17.10 -11.06 -0.80
N SER A 124 -16.54 -11.88 0.11
CA SER A 124 -16.90 -11.90 1.53
C SER A 124 -15.71 -12.26 2.41
N SER A 125 -15.63 -11.64 3.59
CA SER A 125 -14.52 -11.85 4.52
C SER A 125 -14.90 -11.38 5.93
N MET A 126 -14.19 -11.83 6.96
CA MET A 126 -14.47 -11.40 8.34
C MET A 126 -13.99 -9.97 8.63
N MET A 127 -12.92 -9.53 7.99
CA MET A 127 -12.40 -8.17 8.10
C MET A 127 -12.89 -7.31 6.93
N ALA A 128 -12.12 -6.32 6.51
CA ALA A 128 -12.45 -5.47 5.38
C ALA A 128 -12.68 -6.27 4.08
N GLY A 129 -13.61 -5.82 3.26
CA GLY A 129 -13.77 -6.36 1.92
C GLY A 129 -12.52 -6.10 1.09
N ILE A 130 -12.27 -4.86 0.76
CA ILE A 130 -11.02 -4.42 0.12
C ILE A 130 -10.33 -3.44 1.07
N ARG A 131 -9.05 -3.70 1.37
CA ARG A 131 -8.19 -2.77 2.08
C ARG A 131 -7.15 -2.20 1.13
N ILE A 132 -7.06 -0.86 1.10
CA ILE A 132 -6.02 -0.12 0.40
C ILE A 132 -5.14 0.52 1.49
N CYS A 133 -3.87 0.13 1.54
CA CYS A 133 -2.95 0.50 2.60
C CYS A 133 -1.63 1.00 2.00
N GLY A 134 -0.73 1.39 2.84
CA GLY A 134 0.68 1.64 2.63
C GLY A 134 1.30 1.71 4.01
N ASP A 135 2.39 0.99 4.23
CA ASP A 135 2.96 0.82 5.55
C ASP A 135 4.48 0.70 5.48
N ALA A 136 5.19 1.66 6.03
CA ALA A 136 6.65 1.62 6.16
C ALA A 136 7.09 1.40 7.62
N ASN A 137 6.19 0.96 8.53
CA ASN A 137 6.45 0.91 9.96
C ASN A 137 6.23 -0.46 10.62
N TYR A 138 5.26 -1.25 10.12
CA TYR A 138 4.89 -2.53 10.73
C TYR A 138 5.06 -3.70 9.76
N TRP A 139 4.39 -3.65 8.58
CA TRP A 139 4.42 -4.71 7.60
C TRP A 139 5.33 -4.40 6.42
N PHE A 140 5.76 -3.15 6.27
CA PHE A 140 6.61 -2.67 5.19
C PHE A 140 6.06 -2.98 3.79
N GLU A 141 4.74 -2.83 3.67
CA GLU A 141 3.98 -3.02 2.43
C GLU A 141 4.05 -1.73 1.60
N SER A 142 4.76 -1.76 0.48
CA SER A 142 4.95 -0.59 -0.36
C SER A 142 3.83 -0.43 -1.38
N GLY A 143 3.66 0.78 -1.85
CA GLY A 143 2.83 1.13 -2.98
C GLY A 143 1.74 2.14 -2.65
N ARG A 144 1.95 3.37 -3.09
CA ARG A 144 0.91 4.40 -3.17
C ARG A 144 0.01 4.08 -4.35
N THR A 145 -1.29 3.89 -4.15
CA THR A 145 -2.20 3.72 -5.29
C THR A 145 -2.41 5.06 -6.00
N ARG A 146 -2.47 5.03 -7.34
CA ARG A 146 -2.76 6.21 -8.17
C ARG A 146 -4.20 6.20 -8.68
N ASN A 147 -4.62 5.07 -9.24
CA ASN A 147 -5.92 4.92 -9.84
C ASN A 147 -6.49 3.53 -9.50
N VAL A 148 -7.58 3.49 -8.76
CA VAL A 148 -8.24 2.26 -8.35
C VAL A 148 -9.70 2.32 -8.75
N VAL A 149 -10.17 1.32 -9.47
CA VAL A 149 -11.57 1.14 -9.86
C VAL A 149 -12.11 -0.15 -9.25
N ILE A 150 -13.14 -0.03 -8.44
CA ILE A 150 -13.85 -1.14 -7.80
C ILE A 150 -15.29 -1.05 -8.28
N ARG A 151 -15.68 -1.93 -9.24
CA ARG A 151 -16.97 -1.77 -9.88
C ARG A 151 -17.71 -3.08 -10.09
N ASN A 152 -19.04 -3.01 -10.05
CA ASN A 152 -19.94 -4.13 -10.37
C ASN A 152 -19.66 -5.41 -9.54
N ASN A 153 -19.11 -5.26 -8.33
CA ASN A 153 -18.90 -6.38 -7.44
C ASN A 153 -20.11 -6.60 -6.52
N ARG A 154 -20.25 -7.82 -6.03
CA ARG A 154 -21.11 -8.16 -4.91
C ARG A 154 -20.24 -8.29 -3.66
N PHE A 155 -20.49 -7.47 -2.66
CA PHE A 155 -19.91 -7.57 -1.33
C PHE A 155 -20.95 -8.21 -0.41
N GLY A 156 -20.70 -9.45 0.00
CA GLY A 156 -21.52 -10.16 0.97
C GLY A 156 -21.18 -9.74 2.41
N THR A 157 -21.45 -10.60 3.38
CA THR A 157 -21.15 -10.32 4.79
C THR A 157 -19.66 -10.13 5.01
N MET A 158 -19.30 -8.99 5.61
CA MET A 158 -17.91 -8.63 5.94
C MET A 158 -17.84 -7.62 7.09
N ALA A 159 -16.63 -7.27 7.51
CA ALA A 159 -16.38 -6.38 8.64
C ALA A 159 -17.05 -6.83 9.95
N THR A 160 -17.15 -8.15 10.15
CA THR A 160 -17.75 -8.78 11.34
C THR A 160 -16.74 -9.07 12.44
N GLY A 161 -15.44 -8.90 12.16
CA GLY A 161 -14.35 -9.19 13.09
C GLY A 161 -13.11 -8.37 12.77
N GLY A 162 -12.13 -8.49 13.64
CA GLY A 162 -10.89 -7.74 13.56
C GLY A 162 -10.89 -6.47 14.41
N ARG A 163 -9.73 -5.81 14.47
CA ARG A 163 -9.58 -4.55 15.21
C ARG A 163 -10.19 -3.41 14.39
N SER A 164 -10.95 -2.55 15.04
CA SER A 164 -11.51 -1.33 14.42
C SER A 164 -10.40 -0.37 13.95
N PRO A 165 -10.60 0.36 12.81
CA PRO A 165 -11.78 0.28 11.96
C PRO A 165 -11.78 -0.96 11.05
N GLN A 166 -12.97 -1.45 10.71
CA GLN A 166 -13.18 -2.42 9.63
C GLN A 166 -14.34 -1.91 8.77
N ALA A 167 -14.17 -1.93 7.46
CA ALA A 167 -15.16 -1.42 6.52
C ALA A 167 -15.23 -2.29 5.26
N VAL A 168 -16.30 -2.18 4.49
CA VAL A 168 -16.41 -2.83 3.19
C VAL A 168 -15.28 -2.37 2.27
N LEU A 169 -15.10 -1.04 2.14
CA LEU A 169 -13.91 -0.43 1.55
C LEU A 169 -13.14 0.32 2.65
N GLN A 170 -11.95 -0.13 2.95
CA GLN A 170 -11.07 0.46 3.96
C GLN A 170 -9.81 1.01 3.31
N ILE A 171 -9.58 2.31 3.46
CA ILE A 171 -8.41 3.01 2.93
C ILE A 171 -7.70 3.65 4.12
N ASP A 172 -6.61 3.05 4.57
CA ASP A 172 -5.96 3.44 5.83
C ASP A 172 -4.43 3.28 5.76
N PRO A 173 -3.72 4.19 5.05
CA PRO A 173 -2.27 4.19 5.08
C PRO A 173 -1.77 4.42 6.52
N VAL A 174 -0.66 3.78 6.87
CA VAL A 174 -0.03 3.90 8.19
C VAL A 174 0.83 5.15 8.21
N ILE A 175 0.22 6.26 8.56
CA ILE A 175 0.85 7.59 8.66
C ILE A 175 0.70 8.14 10.09
N SER A 176 1.63 8.99 10.52
CA SER A 176 1.57 9.63 11.83
C SER A 176 0.31 10.49 11.99
N HIS A 177 -0.11 10.72 13.24
CA HIS A 177 -1.29 11.54 13.52
C HIS A 177 -1.14 12.96 12.94
N ASP A 178 0.04 13.55 13.07
CA ASP A 178 0.31 14.91 12.62
C ASP A 178 0.29 15.02 11.08
N ALA A 179 0.75 13.99 10.38
CA ALA A 179 0.71 13.92 8.92
C ALA A 179 -0.72 13.81 8.34
N ARG A 180 -1.71 13.39 9.16
CA ARG A 180 -3.11 13.31 8.73
C ARG A 180 -3.77 14.67 8.55
N SER A 181 -3.22 15.72 9.14
CA SER A 181 -3.89 17.02 9.30
C SER A 181 -3.52 18.08 8.24
N GLY A 182 -2.56 17.85 7.34
CA GLY A 182 -2.11 18.94 6.46
C GLY A 182 -1.22 18.56 5.30
N GLY A 183 -0.99 17.29 5.05
CA GLY A 183 -0.12 16.82 3.98
C GLY A 183 -0.82 16.60 2.64
N THR A 184 -0.03 16.38 1.60
CA THR A 184 -0.54 15.86 0.31
C THR A 184 -1.13 14.46 0.55
N PRO A 185 -2.33 14.16 0.03
CA PRO A 185 -2.93 12.84 0.16
C PRO A 185 -2.00 11.73 -0.34
N TYR A 186 -1.93 10.63 0.41
CA TYR A 186 -1.07 9.52 0.06
C TYR A 186 -1.61 8.74 -1.14
N HIS A 187 -2.90 8.41 -1.15
CA HIS A 187 -3.54 7.72 -2.27
C HIS A 187 -4.13 8.71 -3.27
N GLY A 188 -4.16 8.33 -4.54
CA GLY A 188 -4.73 9.12 -5.63
C GLY A 188 -6.24 8.95 -5.76
N CYS A 189 -6.70 8.67 -6.98
CA CYS A 189 -8.12 8.53 -7.29
C CYS A 189 -8.61 7.10 -7.00
N ILE A 190 -9.70 6.98 -6.23
CA ILE A 190 -10.35 5.71 -5.92
C ILE A 190 -11.83 5.82 -6.29
N ARG A 191 -12.32 4.87 -7.08
CA ARG A 191 -13.71 4.80 -7.53
C ARG A 191 -14.37 3.53 -7.02
N PHE A 192 -15.49 3.68 -6.36
CA PHE A 192 -16.34 2.60 -5.85
C PHE A 192 -17.72 2.73 -6.49
N GLU A 193 -17.99 1.99 -7.58
CA GLU A 193 -19.07 2.28 -8.49
C GLU A 193 -19.90 1.04 -8.87
N GLY A 194 -21.22 1.15 -8.87
CA GLY A 194 -22.12 0.10 -9.35
C GLY A 194 -22.09 -1.19 -8.55
N ASN A 195 -21.56 -1.19 -7.33
CA ASN A 195 -21.45 -2.38 -6.51
C ASN A 195 -22.76 -2.67 -5.77
N LEU A 196 -23.04 -3.94 -5.53
CA LEU A 196 -24.03 -4.40 -4.58
C LEU A 196 -23.37 -4.72 -3.25
N VAL A 197 -23.80 -4.06 -2.18
CA VAL A 197 -23.30 -4.31 -0.82
C VAL A 197 -24.42 -4.88 0.02
N GLU A 198 -24.30 -6.14 0.40
CA GLU A 198 -25.22 -6.82 1.30
C GLU A 198 -24.58 -6.86 2.70
N SER A 199 -25.01 -5.99 3.56
CA SER A 199 -24.39 -5.78 4.86
C SER A 199 -25.42 -5.43 5.91
N PHE A 200 -24.99 -5.39 7.16
CA PHE A 200 -25.78 -4.97 8.32
C PHE A 200 -25.16 -3.71 8.94
N ASP A 201 -25.41 -3.41 10.21
CA ASP A 201 -24.89 -2.22 10.90
C ASP A 201 -23.36 -2.21 11.04
N ASN A 202 -22.65 -2.14 9.95
CA ASN A 202 -21.19 -2.01 9.90
C ASN A 202 -20.78 -0.83 9.03
N GLN A 203 -19.55 -0.42 9.17
CA GLN A 203 -19.01 0.70 8.40
C GLN A 203 -18.85 0.30 6.92
N LEU A 204 -19.46 1.07 6.02
CA LEU A 204 -19.38 0.81 4.59
C LEU A 204 -18.04 1.28 4.01
N ILE A 205 -17.65 2.51 4.34
CA ILE A 205 -16.40 3.10 3.85
C ILE A 205 -15.66 3.78 5.00
N TYR A 206 -14.38 3.46 5.13
CA TYR A 206 -13.44 4.19 5.95
C TYR A 206 -12.29 4.65 5.06
N ALA A 207 -12.06 5.96 4.98
CA ALA A 207 -11.05 6.50 4.08
C ALA A 207 -10.21 7.60 4.75
N LEU A 208 -8.90 7.42 4.67
CA LEU A 208 -7.89 8.40 5.10
C LEU A 208 -6.94 8.69 3.94
N SER A 209 -6.51 9.94 3.84
CA SER A 209 -5.42 10.38 2.95
C SER A 209 -5.63 9.98 1.48
N VAL A 210 -6.81 10.26 0.96
CA VAL A 210 -7.22 10.02 -0.44
C VAL A 210 -7.43 11.36 -1.13
N ASP A 211 -6.84 11.53 -2.31
CA ASP A 211 -7.00 12.75 -3.11
C ASP A 211 -8.41 12.87 -3.69
N SER A 212 -8.92 11.80 -4.26
CA SER A 212 -10.27 11.76 -4.82
C SER A 212 -10.94 10.42 -4.55
N LEU A 213 -12.14 10.48 -3.94
CA LEU A 213 -12.97 9.31 -3.69
C LEU A 213 -14.33 9.49 -4.37
N VAL A 214 -14.60 8.67 -5.39
CA VAL A 214 -15.87 8.68 -6.12
C VAL A 214 -16.71 7.47 -5.70
N ILE A 215 -17.89 7.73 -5.17
CA ILE A 215 -18.86 6.71 -4.74
C ILE A 215 -20.14 6.93 -5.55
N SER A 216 -20.44 6.03 -6.49
CA SER A 216 -21.58 6.23 -7.37
C SER A 216 -22.28 4.94 -7.76
N ARG A 217 -23.60 5.02 -7.95
CA ARG A 217 -24.46 3.94 -8.48
C ARG A 217 -24.40 2.64 -7.68
N ASN A 218 -23.95 2.66 -6.42
CA ASN A 218 -23.93 1.48 -5.57
C ASN A 218 -25.34 1.23 -4.99
N ARG A 219 -25.63 -0.04 -4.76
CA ARG A 219 -26.84 -0.48 -4.07
C ARG A 219 -26.46 -1.10 -2.73
N PHE A 220 -27.08 -0.60 -1.67
CA PHE A 220 -26.90 -1.11 -0.31
C PHE A 220 -28.18 -1.83 0.11
N VAL A 221 -28.04 -3.04 0.62
CA VAL A 221 -29.14 -3.90 1.05
C VAL A 221 -28.83 -4.38 2.47
N ASP A 222 -29.80 -4.18 3.37
CA ASP A 222 -29.72 -4.77 4.70
C ASP A 222 -29.85 -6.28 4.60
N SER A 223 -28.88 -7.00 5.14
CA SER A 223 -28.79 -8.46 5.11
C SER A 223 -29.29 -9.14 6.39
N ARG A 224 -29.98 -8.40 7.28
CA ARG A 224 -30.63 -8.91 8.48
C ARG A 224 -31.93 -9.62 8.15
#